data_2b266bdd86e8d8031b5298dbc05d8400
#
_entry.id   2b266bdd86e8d8031b5298dbc05d8400
#
_cell.length_a   1.000
_cell.length_b   1.000
_cell.length_c   1.000
_cell.angle_alpha   90.00
_cell.angle_beta   90.00
_cell.angle_gamma   90.00
#
_symmetry.space_group_name_H-M   'P 1'
#
loop_
_entity.id
_entity.type
_entity.pdbx_description
1 polymer ?
#
loop_
_entity_poly.entity_id
_entity_poly.type
_entity_poly.pdbx_seq_one_letter_code
_entity_poly.pdbx_strand_id
1 'polypeptide(L)'
;RKYGLAGLPEDTIKIKFEGSAGQSFAAFLSHGVTLTLEGDTNDYVGKGLSGGKLIVYPPKKAVFVPEENILVGNVVLYGAVRGEAYFRGIAGERFCVRNSGAITVVEGVGDHGCEYMTGGRAVILGRTGRNFAAGMSGGIAYVWDVDGQFKTRCNMGMVELFPVDHEADIQELKQLIGNHAQHTDSSVAKRILDNWKKTLPQFVKVY
;
A
#
# COMPACT_ATOMS: atom_id res chain seq x y z
N ARG A 1 22.53 17.26 6.77
CA ARG A 1 23.62 17.77 5.93
C ARG A 1 24.69 16.72 5.65
N LYS A 2 25.08 15.87 6.63
CA LYS A 2 26.14 14.87 6.50
C LYS A 2 25.86 13.81 5.41
N TYR A 3 24.62 13.39 5.25
CA TYR A 3 24.22 12.31 4.33
C TYR A 3 23.56 12.83 3.05
N GLY A 4 23.29 14.13 2.92
CA GLY A 4 22.70 14.76 1.74
C GLY A 4 21.37 14.11 1.32
N LEU A 5 21.12 14.04 0.03
CA LEU A 5 19.90 13.45 -0.56
C LEU A 5 19.83 11.91 -0.43
N ALA A 6 20.96 11.24 -0.17
CA ALA A 6 20.95 9.79 0.04
C ALA A 6 20.27 9.39 1.35
N GLY A 7 20.20 10.31 2.30
CA GLY A 7 19.63 10.06 3.61
C GLY A 7 20.55 9.19 4.49
N LEU A 8 20.03 8.75 5.62
CA LEU A 8 20.70 7.80 6.51
C LEU A 8 20.70 6.38 5.89
N PRO A 9 21.63 5.49 6.26
CA PRO A 9 21.48 4.07 5.95
C PRO A 9 20.13 3.53 6.40
N GLU A 10 19.64 2.50 5.70
CA GLU A 10 18.34 1.90 6.03
C GLU A 10 18.25 1.50 7.51
N ASP A 11 17.07 1.68 8.11
CA ASP A 11 16.78 1.31 9.50
C ASP A 11 17.70 1.94 10.56
N THR A 12 18.35 3.06 10.26
CA THR A 12 19.19 3.77 11.24
C THR A 12 18.39 4.30 12.42
N ILE A 13 17.17 4.81 12.16
CA ILE A 13 16.26 5.30 13.18
C ILE A 13 14.98 4.49 13.10
N LYS A 14 14.66 3.77 14.18
CA LYS A 14 13.41 3.00 14.31
C LYS A 14 12.62 3.56 15.48
N ILE A 15 11.38 3.99 15.21
CA ILE A 15 10.49 4.53 16.24
C ILE A 15 9.19 3.75 16.18
N LYS A 16 8.78 3.19 17.32
CA LYS A 16 7.48 2.55 17.48
C LYS A 16 6.55 3.46 18.27
N PHE A 17 5.33 3.63 17.76
CA PHE A 17 4.24 4.32 18.42
C PHE A 17 3.10 3.35 18.72
N GLU A 18 2.33 3.65 19.76
CA GLU A 18 1.13 2.92 20.14
C GLU A 18 -0.01 3.90 20.37
N GLY A 19 -1.19 3.60 19.79
CA GLY A 19 -2.37 4.46 19.90
C GLY A 19 -2.80 5.08 18.59
N SER A 20 -3.56 6.16 18.64
CA SER A 20 -4.08 6.85 17.46
C SER A 20 -3.16 8.00 17.06
N ALA A 21 -2.67 7.99 15.83
CA ALA A 21 -1.95 9.10 15.24
C ALA A 21 -2.94 10.05 14.53
N GLY A 22 -2.62 11.34 14.55
CA GLY A 22 -3.46 12.37 13.93
C GLY A 22 -3.22 12.50 12.42
N GLN A 23 -3.49 13.70 11.91
CA GLN A 23 -3.28 14.11 10.52
C GLN A 23 -1.81 14.05 10.11
N SER A 24 -1.55 13.63 8.87
CA SER A 24 -0.23 13.69 8.23
C SER A 24 0.88 12.90 8.98
N PHE A 25 0.52 11.83 9.68
CA PHE A 25 1.52 10.95 10.28
C PHE A 25 2.51 10.45 9.23
N ALA A 26 3.80 10.46 9.54
CA ALA A 26 4.90 10.10 8.65
C ALA A 26 5.00 10.93 7.35
N ALA A 27 4.46 12.16 7.32
CA ALA A 27 4.61 13.03 6.15
C ALA A 27 6.10 13.33 5.89
N PHE A 28 6.50 13.22 4.59
CA PHE A 28 7.88 13.48 4.13
C PHE A 28 8.96 12.61 4.79
N LEU A 29 8.59 11.43 5.28
CA LEU A 29 9.50 10.52 5.97
C LEU A 29 10.72 10.19 5.10
N SER A 30 11.91 10.53 5.60
CA SER A 30 13.16 10.41 4.88
C SER A 30 13.75 9.02 4.96
N HIS A 31 14.60 8.68 4.00
CA HIS A 31 15.34 7.41 3.97
C HIS A 31 16.17 7.19 5.25
N GLY A 32 16.19 5.95 5.73
CA GLY A 32 16.86 5.53 6.95
C GLY A 32 16.03 5.68 8.23
N VAL A 33 14.79 6.21 8.12
CA VAL A 33 13.84 6.28 9.23
C VAL A 33 12.71 5.29 9.00
N THR A 34 12.48 4.43 9.99
CA THR A 34 11.37 3.48 10.03
C THR A 34 10.42 3.87 11.16
N LEU A 35 9.18 4.17 10.81
CA LEU A 35 8.11 4.40 11.78
C LEU A 35 7.15 3.21 11.79
N THR A 36 6.90 2.68 12.96
CA THR A 36 5.89 1.64 13.20
C THR A 36 4.80 2.19 14.10
N LEU A 37 3.56 2.09 13.68
CA LEU A 37 2.40 2.44 14.50
C LEU A 37 1.55 1.19 14.77
N GLU A 38 1.45 0.82 16.02
CA GLU A 38 0.44 -0.13 16.52
C GLU A 38 -0.80 0.68 16.91
N GLY A 39 -1.74 0.84 15.96
CA GLY A 39 -2.89 1.71 16.14
C GLY A 39 -3.57 2.09 14.84
N ASP A 40 -4.17 3.26 14.82
CA ASP A 40 -4.90 3.83 13.69
C ASP A 40 -4.47 5.29 13.41
N THR A 41 -4.86 5.81 12.26
CA THR A 41 -4.50 7.18 11.86
C THR A 41 -5.67 7.92 11.20
N ASN A 42 -5.53 9.26 11.11
CA ASN A 42 -6.39 10.09 10.29
C ASN A 42 -5.85 10.23 8.85
N ASP A 43 -6.14 11.34 8.19
CA ASP A 43 -5.84 11.56 6.77
C ASP A 43 -4.36 11.93 6.50
N TYR A 44 -3.97 11.88 5.24
CA TYR A 44 -2.66 12.28 4.71
C TYR A 44 -1.45 11.51 5.28
N VAL A 45 -1.66 10.29 5.72
CA VAL A 45 -0.57 9.42 6.20
C VAL A 45 0.44 9.18 5.09
N GLY A 46 1.72 9.36 5.39
CA GLY A 46 2.80 9.18 4.42
C GLY A 46 2.78 10.16 3.25
N LYS A 47 2.06 11.28 3.36
CA LYS A 47 2.08 12.34 2.34
C LYS A 47 3.51 12.72 1.99
N GLY A 48 3.86 12.68 0.70
CA GLY A 48 5.21 13.02 0.25
C GLY A 48 6.30 12.11 0.80
N LEU A 49 5.99 10.84 1.11
CA LEU A 49 6.98 9.85 1.59
C LEU A 49 8.24 9.91 0.72
N SER A 50 9.40 10.12 1.35
CA SER A 50 10.66 10.50 0.69
C SER A 50 11.79 9.50 0.92
N GLY A 51 11.47 8.20 1.08
CA GLY A 51 12.43 7.12 1.19
C GLY A 51 12.40 6.35 2.52
N GLY A 52 11.63 6.80 3.49
CA GLY A 52 11.47 6.07 4.76
C GLY A 52 10.57 4.84 4.63
N LYS A 53 10.48 4.11 5.73
CA LYS A 53 9.61 2.94 5.86
C LYS A 53 8.50 3.21 6.88
N LEU A 54 7.26 2.97 6.48
CA LEU A 54 6.08 3.17 7.30
C LEU A 54 5.32 1.86 7.47
N ILE A 55 5.04 1.48 8.71
CA ILE A 55 4.33 0.24 9.05
C ILE A 55 3.19 0.58 9.99
N VAL A 56 1.96 0.24 9.61
CA VAL A 56 0.76 0.49 10.43
C VAL A 56 -0.07 -0.78 10.52
N TYR A 57 -0.39 -1.19 11.73
CA TYR A 57 -1.24 -2.35 12.01
C TYR A 57 -2.07 -2.12 13.27
N PRO A 58 -3.25 -2.76 13.40
CA PRO A 58 -4.10 -2.56 14.56
C PRO A 58 -3.46 -3.12 15.82
N PRO A 59 -3.86 -2.63 17.01
CA PRO A 59 -3.39 -3.18 18.27
C PRO A 59 -3.58 -4.68 18.34
N LYS A 60 -2.62 -5.42 18.90
CA LYS A 60 -2.72 -6.88 19.06
C LYS A 60 -3.96 -7.35 19.83
N LYS A 61 -4.50 -6.48 20.69
CA LYS A 61 -5.73 -6.72 21.48
C LYS A 61 -7.00 -6.35 20.74
N ALA A 62 -6.91 -5.84 19.49
CA ALA A 62 -8.10 -5.48 18.70
C ALA A 62 -8.95 -6.73 18.44
N VAL A 63 -10.26 -6.57 18.62
CA VAL A 63 -11.25 -7.64 18.43
C VAL A 63 -11.93 -7.59 17.08
N PHE A 64 -11.63 -6.59 16.26
CA PHE A 64 -12.16 -6.45 14.91
C PHE A 64 -11.27 -7.14 13.87
N VAL A 65 -11.85 -7.46 12.72
CA VAL A 65 -11.15 -8.03 11.57
C VAL A 65 -10.49 -6.89 10.78
N PRO A 66 -9.15 -6.81 10.69
CA PRO A 66 -8.47 -5.67 10.07
C PRO A 66 -8.87 -5.41 8.62
N GLU A 67 -8.98 -6.45 7.81
CA GLU A 67 -9.34 -6.37 6.40
C GLU A 67 -10.79 -5.94 6.13
N GLU A 68 -11.61 -5.80 7.16
CA GLU A 68 -13.01 -5.33 7.08
C GLU A 68 -13.17 -3.92 7.66
N ASN A 69 -12.10 -3.33 8.19
CA ASN A 69 -12.16 -2.05 8.89
C ASN A 69 -11.14 -1.04 8.37
N ILE A 70 -11.56 0.23 8.32
CA ILE A 70 -10.69 1.34 7.97
C ILE A 70 -9.71 1.58 9.13
N LEU A 71 -8.42 1.45 8.86
CA LEU A 71 -7.35 1.67 9.83
C LEU A 71 -6.64 2.99 9.59
N VAL A 72 -6.51 3.40 8.35
CA VAL A 72 -5.89 4.65 7.94
C VAL A 72 -6.88 5.49 7.15
N GLY A 73 -6.87 6.80 7.35
CA GLY A 73 -7.87 7.71 6.76
C GLY A 73 -7.74 7.87 5.25
N ASN A 74 -8.13 9.04 4.76
CA ASN A 74 -8.12 9.38 3.34
C ASN A 74 -6.76 9.93 2.89
N VAL A 75 -6.53 9.94 1.58
CA VAL A 75 -5.38 10.62 0.92
C VAL A 75 -4.02 10.06 1.40
N VAL A 76 -3.98 8.79 1.71
CA VAL A 76 -2.75 8.10 2.15
C VAL A 76 -1.74 8.04 1.01
N LEU A 77 -0.47 8.35 1.30
CA LEU A 77 0.65 8.38 0.34
C LEU A 77 0.49 9.38 -0.81
N TYR A 78 -0.28 10.44 -0.61
CA TYR A 78 -0.42 11.50 -1.62
C TYR A 78 0.95 12.08 -2.00
N GLY A 79 1.27 12.04 -3.30
CA GLY A 79 2.52 12.58 -3.81
C GLY A 79 3.77 11.90 -3.26
N ALA A 80 3.69 10.66 -2.79
CA ALA A 80 4.84 9.89 -2.35
C ALA A 80 5.82 9.67 -3.50
N VAL A 81 7.12 9.85 -3.25
CA VAL A 81 8.15 9.82 -4.30
C VAL A 81 9.08 8.61 -4.18
N ARG A 82 9.26 8.07 -2.98
CA ARG A 82 10.14 6.92 -2.69
C ARG A 82 9.87 6.39 -1.29
N GLY A 83 10.21 5.14 -1.03
CA GLY A 83 10.08 4.50 0.27
C GLY A 83 9.07 3.38 0.25
N GLU A 84 8.79 2.83 1.41
CA GLU A 84 7.92 1.68 1.57
C GLU A 84 6.84 1.96 2.62
N ALA A 85 5.62 1.46 2.38
CA ALA A 85 4.53 1.60 3.34
C ALA A 85 3.65 0.34 3.37
N TYR A 86 3.38 -0.17 4.56
CA TYR A 86 2.62 -1.39 4.80
C TYR A 86 1.47 -1.12 5.78
N PHE A 87 0.23 -1.37 5.33
CA PHE A 87 -0.98 -1.08 6.10
C PHE A 87 -1.82 -2.35 6.27
N ARG A 88 -1.89 -2.89 7.48
CA ARG A 88 -2.77 -4.01 7.79
C ARG A 88 -4.16 -3.48 8.16
N GLY A 89 -5.05 -3.44 7.19
CA GLY A 89 -6.39 -2.90 7.24
C GLY A 89 -6.72 -2.10 5.99
N ILE A 90 -7.89 -1.46 5.98
CA ILE A 90 -8.39 -0.69 4.84
C ILE A 90 -7.91 0.76 4.95
N ALA A 91 -7.51 1.34 3.83
CA ALA A 91 -7.34 2.79 3.68
C ALA A 91 -8.64 3.42 3.15
N GLY A 92 -8.87 4.67 3.50
CA GLY A 92 -9.98 5.47 3.00
C GLY A 92 -9.85 5.78 1.50
N GLU A 93 -10.49 6.86 1.07
CA GLU A 93 -10.47 7.30 -0.32
C GLU A 93 -9.13 7.90 -0.74
N ARG A 94 -8.86 7.90 -2.05
CA ARG A 94 -7.69 8.57 -2.67
C ARG A 94 -6.35 8.03 -2.19
N PHE A 95 -6.26 6.73 -2.02
CA PHE A 95 -4.99 6.05 -1.72
C PHE A 95 -4.01 6.17 -2.89
N CYS A 96 -2.74 6.49 -2.62
CA CYS A 96 -1.66 6.60 -3.62
C CYS A 96 -1.87 7.62 -4.74
N VAL A 97 -2.71 8.64 -4.55
CA VAL A 97 -2.87 9.70 -5.55
C VAL A 97 -1.54 10.39 -5.80
N ARG A 98 -1.14 10.49 -7.08
CA ARG A 98 0.14 11.06 -7.51
C ARG A 98 1.39 10.39 -6.92
N ASN A 99 1.29 9.11 -6.52
CA ASN A 99 2.49 8.34 -6.18
C ASN A 99 3.40 8.23 -7.40
N SER A 100 4.68 8.57 -7.25
CA SER A 100 5.67 8.56 -8.33
C SER A 100 6.81 7.56 -8.12
N GLY A 101 6.87 6.84 -6.97
CA GLY A 101 7.95 5.89 -6.77
C GLY A 101 7.92 5.12 -5.45
N ALA A 102 6.98 5.40 -4.56
CA ALA A 102 6.84 4.61 -3.33
C ALA A 102 6.21 3.24 -3.61
N ILE A 103 6.56 2.27 -2.77
CA ILE A 103 6.06 0.90 -2.80
C ILE A 103 5.14 0.71 -1.60
N THR A 104 3.95 0.14 -1.82
CA THR A 104 2.99 -0.04 -0.72
C THR A 104 2.14 -1.28 -0.86
N VAL A 105 1.73 -1.82 0.29
CA VAL A 105 0.76 -2.92 0.40
C VAL A 105 -0.31 -2.53 1.41
N VAL A 106 -1.58 -2.73 1.04
CA VAL A 106 -2.76 -2.41 1.86
C VAL A 106 -3.84 -3.47 1.68
N GLU A 107 -4.71 -3.67 2.67
CA GLU A 107 -5.72 -4.74 2.64
C GLU A 107 -7.08 -4.31 2.07
N GLY A 108 -7.18 -3.11 1.54
CA GLY A 108 -8.33 -2.55 0.84
C GLY A 108 -8.25 -1.05 0.73
N VAL A 109 -8.98 -0.47 -0.22
CA VAL A 109 -9.01 0.99 -0.44
C VAL A 109 -10.41 1.46 -0.81
N GLY A 110 -10.72 2.71 -0.48
CA GLY A 110 -11.93 3.39 -0.91
C GLY A 110 -11.90 3.83 -2.38
N ASP A 111 -12.75 4.80 -2.71
CA ASP A 111 -12.84 5.36 -4.07
C ASP A 111 -11.55 6.10 -4.47
N HIS A 112 -11.30 6.20 -5.77
CA HIS A 112 -10.22 6.99 -6.36
C HIS A 112 -8.78 6.53 -6.00
N GLY A 113 -8.57 5.24 -5.72
CA GLY A 113 -7.23 4.69 -5.49
C GLY A 113 -6.33 4.82 -6.73
N CYS A 114 -5.05 5.13 -6.54
CA CYS A 114 -4.03 5.26 -7.58
C CYS A 114 -4.31 6.30 -8.66
N GLU A 115 -5.19 7.30 -8.40
CA GLU A 115 -5.41 8.38 -9.37
C GLU A 115 -4.12 9.16 -9.64
N TYR A 116 -3.87 9.44 -10.93
CA TYR A 116 -2.67 10.16 -11.38
C TYR A 116 -1.34 9.59 -10.89
N MET A 117 -1.30 8.30 -10.55
CA MET A 117 -0.06 7.61 -10.21
C MET A 117 0.86 7.58 -11.43
N THR A 118 2.14 7.89 -11.24
CA THR A 118 3.13 8.00 -12.31
C THR A 118 4.31 7.05 -12.14
N GLY A 119 4.41 6.36 -11.00
CA GLY A 119 5.49 5.42 -10.71
C GLY A 119 5.24 4.66 -9.40
N GLY A 120 6.17 3.78 -9.04
CA GLY A 120 6.07 2.97 -7.83
C GLY A 120 5.23 1.71 -7.98
N ARG A 121 4.86 1.13 -6.84
CA ARG A 121 4.08 -0.12 -6.74
C ARG A 121 2.99 0.03 -5.70
N ALA A 122 1.77 -0.37 -6.04
CA ALA A 122 0.66 -0.46 -5.10
C ALA A 122 0.05 -1.87 -5.14
N VAL A 123 0.04 -2.57 -4.01
CA VAL A 123 -0.58 -3.89 -3.88
C VAL A 123 -1.80 -3.79 -2.98
N ILE A 124 -2.96 -4.11 -3.52
CA ILE A 124 -4.24 -4.06 -2.81
C ILE A 124 -4.72 -5.51 -2.61
N LEU A 125 -4.72 -5.96 -1.36
CA LEU A 125 -5.07 -7.34 -0.97
C LEU A 125 -6.56 -7.51 -0.65
N GLY A 126 -7.41 -6.61 -1.14
CA GLY A 126 -8.83 -6.64 -0.88
C GLY A 126 -9.60 -5.71 -1.81
N ARG A 127 -10.77 -5.30 -1.36
CA ARG A 127 -11.70 -4.53 -2.19
C ARG A 127 -11.18 -3.13 -2.52
N THR A 128 -11.48 -2.69 -3.75
CA THR A 128 -11.31 -1.31 -4.18
C THR A 128 -12.67 -0.61 -4.26
N GLY A 129 -12.68 0.71 -4.10
CA GLY A 129 -13.81 1.57 -4.46
C GLY A 129 -13.84 1.86 -5.97
N ARG A 130 -14.67 2.84 -6.35
CA ARG A 130 -14.87 3.28 -7.74
C ARG A 130 -13.70 4.11 -8.26
N ASN A 131 -13.66 4.22 -9.58
CA ASN A 131 -12.74 5.12 -10.31
C ASN A 131 -11.26 4.87 -9.97
N PHE A 132 -10.91 3.62 -9.69
CA PHE A 132 -9.52 3.23 -9.45
C PHE A 132 -8.65 3.49 -10.68
N ALA A 133 -7.42 3.97 -10.49
CA ALA A 133 -6.42 4.27 -11.53
C ALA A 133 -6.83 5.37 -12.54
N ALA A 134 -7.80 6.24 -12.23
CA ALA A 134 -8.13 7.35 -13.12
C ALA A 134 -6.91 8.25 -13.37
N GLY A 135 -6.56 8.47 -14.64
CA GLY A 135 -5.40 9.28 -15.02
C GLY A 135 -4.04 8.69 -14.64
N MET A 136 -3.98 7.41 -14.22
CA MET A 136 -2.72 6.72 -13.95
C MET A 136 -1.93 6.59 -15.26
N SER A 137 -0.69 7.06 -15.27
CA SER A 137 0.18 7.08 -16.46
C SER A 137 1.50 6.34 -16.27
N GLY A 138 1.73 5.73 -15.10
CA GLY A 138 2.92 4.94 -14.84
C GLY A 138 2.88 4.27 -13.48
N GLY A 139 3.87 3.44 -13.21
CA GLY A 139 3.85 2.52 -12.07
C GLY A 139 3.03 1.27 -12.36
N ILE A 140 2.91 0.41 -11.38
CA ILE A 140 2.10 -0.82 -11.45
C ILE A 140 1.24 -0.93 -10.19
N ALA A 141 -0.04 -1.25 -10.37
CA ALA A 141 -0.86 -1.70 -9.26
C ALA A 141 -1.23 -3.18 -9.46
N TYR A 142 -1.18 -3.94 -8.36
CA TYR A 142 -1.66 -5.33 -8.29
C TYR A 142 -2.87 -5.37 -7.38
N VAL A 143 -3.98 -5.87 -7.88
CA VAL A 143 -5.24 -5.93 -7.13
C VAL A 143 -5.71 -7.39 -7.02
N TRP A 144 -5.98 -7.85 -5.81
CA TRP A 144 -6.59 -9.16 -5.58
C TRP A 144 -8.10 -9.08 -5.81
N ASP A 145 -8.53 -9.50 -7.00
CA ASP A 145 -9.92 -9.44 -7.46
C ASP A 145 -10.68 -10.72 -7.11
N VAL A 146 -11.03 -10.88 -5.85
CA VAL A 146 -11.71 -12.08 -5.33
C VAL A 146 -13.12 -12.25 -5.88
N ASP A 147 -13.83 -11.14 -6.12
CA ASP A 147 -15.21 -11.12 -6.59
C ASP A 147 -15.34 -11.03 -8.12
N GLY A 148 -14.21 -10.92 -8.84
CA GLY A 148 -14.19 -10.79 -10.31
C GLY A 148 -14.81 -9.50 -10.83
N GLN A 149 -14.99 -8.47 -9.98
CA GLN A 149 -15.68 -7.23 -10.33
C GLN A 149 -14.74 -6.02 -10.44
N PHE A 150 -13.44 -6.20 -10.27
CA PHE A 150 -12.49 -5.09 -10.26
C PHE A 150 -12.55 -4.25 -11.55
N LYS A 151 -12.72 -4.88 -12.70
CA LYS A 151 -12.83 -4.17 -14.00
C LYS A 151 -13.93 -3.11 -14.00
N THR A 152 -15.04 -3.34 -13.30
CA THR A 152 -16.17 -2.38 -13.22
C THR A 152 -15.85 -1.18 -12.32
N ARG A 153 -14.87 -1.33 -11.45
CA ARG A 153 -14.40 -0.30 -10.51
C ARG A 153 -13.18 0.47 -11.02
N CYS A 154 -12.47 -0.08 -12.00
CA CYS A 154 -11.29 0.54 -12.59
C CYS A 154 -11.65 1.53 -13.70
N ASN A 155 -10.99 2.68 -13.69
CA ASN A 155 -11.08 3.64 -14.79
C ASN A 155 -10.11 3.24 -15.90
N MET A 156 -10.66 2.73 -16.99
CA MET A 156 -9.90 2.18 -18.12
C MET A 156 -9.41 3.22 -19.12
N GLY A 157 -9.52 4.52 -18.80
CA GLY A 157 -9.19 5.60 -19.75
C GLY A 157 -7.72 5.69 -20.15
N MET A 158 -6.81 5.28 -19.25
CA MET A 158 -5.35 5.37 -19.49
C MET A 158 -4.59 4.10 -19.10
N VAL A 159 -5.27 3.06 -18.62
CA VAL A 159 -4.66 1.83 -18.19
C VAL A 159 -5.30 0.61 -18.83
N GLU A 160 -4.57 -0.48 -18.85
CA GLU A 160 -5.04 -1.79 -19.24
C GLU A 160 -4.91 -2.77 -18.07
N LEU A 161 -5.69 -3.84 -18.12
CA LEU A 161 -5.69 -4.90 -17.11
C LEU A 161 -5.09 -6.18 -17.69
N PHE A 162 -4.11 -6.72 -16.98
CA PHE A 162 -3.40 -7.93 -17.39
C PHE A 162 -3.48 -8.99 -16.29
N PRO A 163 -3.41 -10.28 -16.63
CA PRO A 163 -3.12 -11.32 -15.66
C PRO A 163 -1.68 -11.14 -15.12
N VAL A 164 -1.41 -11.65 -13.92
CA VAL A 164 -0.06 -11.72 -13.36
C VAL A 164 0.54 -13.07 -13.75
N ASP A 165 1.05 -13.18 -14.96
CA ASP A 165 1.58 -14.41 -15.57
C ASP A 165 3.06 -14.33 -15.94
N HIS A 166 3.64 -13.14 -15.96
CA HIS A 166 5.06 -12.94 -16.21
C HIS A 166 5.88 -13.22 -14.94
N GLU A 167 6.92 -14.05 -15.06
CA GLU A 167 7.71 -14.52 -13.90
C GLU A 167 8.23 -13.38 -13.02
N ALA A 168 8.72 -12.29 -13.62
CA ALA A 168 9.20 -11.13 -12.86
C ALA A 168 8.10 -10.47 -12.03
N ASP A 169 6.89 -10.33 -12.57
CA ASP A 169 5.73 -9.78 -11.85
C ASP A 169 5.27 -10.71 -10.72
N ILE A 170 5.27 -12.02 -10.97
CA ILE A 170 4.92 -13.04 -9.97
C ILE A 170 5.88 -12.96 -8.78
N GLN A 171 7.17 -12.88 -9.05
CA GLN A 171 8.21 -12.79 -8.03
C GLN A 171 8.11 -11.48 -7.24
N GLU A 172 7.96 -10.34 -7.93
CA GLU A 172 7.76 -9.03 -7.30
C GLU A 172 6.54 -9.03 -6.39
N LEU A 173 5.38 -9.45 -6.91
CA LEU A 173 4.14 -9.51 -6.14
C LEU A 173 4.27 -10.39 -4.90
N LYS A 174 4.83 -11.59 -5.06
CA LYS A 174 5.04 -12.53 -3.95
C LYS A 174 5.95 -11.95 -2.88
N GLN A 175 7.03 -11.26 -3.29
CA GLN A 175 7.95 -10.59 -2.37
C GLN A 175 7.26 -9.47 -1.59
N LEU A 176 6.46 -8.63 -2.26
CA LEU A 176 5.76 -7.52 -1.63
C LEU A 176 4.72 -8.00 -0.61
N ILE A 177 3.96 -9.06 -0.94
CA ILE A 177 3.03 -9.69 0.00
C ILE A 177 3.78 -10.32 1.17
N GLY A 178 4.93 -10.96 0.92
CA GLY A 178 5.80 -11.52 1.96
C GLY A 178 6.30 -10.45 2.93
N ASN A 179 6.78 -9.32 2.40
CA ASN A 179 7.21 -8.18 3.21
C ASN A 179 6.06 -7.65 4.09
N HIS A 180 4.85 -7.55 3.52
CA HIS A 180 3.66 -7.11 4.26
C HIS A 180 3.33 -8.09 5.40
N ALA A 181 3.34 -9.38 5.14
CA ALA A 181 3.13 -10.40 6.18
C ALA A 181 4.18 -10.30 7.30
N GLN A 182 5.44 -10.10 6.95
CA GLN A 182 6.55 -9.99 7.89
C GLN A 182 6.43 -8.73 8.77
N HIS A 183 6.10 -7.58 8.17
CA HIS A 183 6.05 -6.31 8.89
C HIS A 183 4.80 -6.12 9.74
N THR A 184 3.66 -6.68 9.30
CA THR A 184 2.35 -6.38 9.92
C THR A 184 1.67 -7.58 10.56
N ASP A 185 2.22 -8.79 10.40
CA ASP A 185 1.58 -10.05 10.81
C ASP A 185 0.20 -10.27 10.15
N SER A 186 0.03 -9.81 8.91
CA SER A 186 -1.22 -9.86 8.15
C SER A 186 -1.73 -11.28 7.95
N SER A 187 -2.95 -11.54 8.40
CA SER A 187 -3.68 -12.80 8.16
C SER A 187 -4.06 -12.97 6.68
N VAL A 188 -4.41 -11.87 6.01
CA VAL A 188 -4.73 -11.87 4.57
C VAL A 188 -3.51 -12.26 3.75
N ALA A 189 -2.37 -11.61 4.00
CA ALA A 189 -1.13 -11.90 3.28
C ALA A 189 -0.69 -13.36 3.47
N LYS A 190 -0.75 -13.87 4.70
CA LYS A 190 -0.45 -15.29 4.99
C LYS A 190 -1.38 -16.22 4.24
N ARG A 191 -2.69 -15.98 4.30
CA ARG A 191 -3.71 -16.79 3.59
C ARG A 191 -3.47 -16.81 2.07
N ILE A 192 -3.09 -15.68 1.48
CA ILE A 192 -2.75 -15.59 0.06
C ILE A 192 -1.51 -16.42 -0.26
N LEU A 193 -0.44 -16.27 0.52
CA LEU A 193 0.83 -16.99 0.30
C LEU A 193 0.69 -18.49 0.50
N ASP A 194 -0.04 -18.92 1.52
CA ASP A 194 -0.30 -20.35 1.82
C ASP A 194 -1.11 -21.04 0.70
N ASN A 195 -1.92 -20.27 -0.02
CA ASN A 195 -2.74 -20.75 -1.14
C ASN A 195 -2.30 -20.19 -2.50
N TRP A 196 -1.01 -19.87 -2.68
CA TRP A 196 -0.47 -19.11 -3.80
C TRP A 196 -0.94 -19.58 -5.17
N LYS A 197 -0.91 -20.89 -5.44
CA LYS A 197 -1.36 -21.46 -6.74
C LYS A 197 -2.82 -21.14 -7.06
N LYS A 198 -3.66 -20.99 -6.02
CA LYS A 198 -5.09 -20.70 -6.18
C LYS A 198 -5.35 -19.19 -6.23
N THR A 199 -4.58 -18.41 -5.49
CA THR A 199 -4.80 -16.97 -5.33
C THR A 199 -4.12 -16.15 -6.41
N LEU A 200 -2.96 -16.57 -6.93
CA LEU A 200 -2.24 -15.86 -7.99
C LEU A 200 -3.12 -15.57 -9.23
N PRO A 201 -3.91 -16.51 -9.77
CA PRO A 201 -4.77 -16.24 -10.93
C PRO A 201 -5.89 -15.22 -10.67
N GLN A 202 -6.14 -14.85 -9.41
CA GLN A 202 -7.13 -13.86 -9.01
C GLN A 202 -6.53 -12.44 -8.94
N PHE A 203 -5.22 -12.30 -9.11
CA PHE A 203 -4.58 -10.99 -9.17
C PHE A 203 -4.68 -10.38 -10.56
N VAL A 204 -4.98 -9.09 -10.58
CA VAL A 204 -5.01 -8.26 -11.79
C VAL A 204 -3.89 -7.24 -11.69
N LYS A 205 -3.07 -7.15 -12.73
CA LYS A 205 -2.06 -6.11 -12.92
C LYS A 205 -2.68 -4.95 -13.67
N VAL A 206 -2.60 -3.76 -13.10
CA VAL A 206 -3.00 -2.49 -13.71
C VAL A 206 -1.75 -1.77 -14.19
N TYR A 207 -1.70 -1.53 -15.49
CA TYR A 207 -0.54 -0.87 -16.13
C TYR A 207 -0.94 -0.01 -17.34
#